data_8f9d8e8da1f5ec7e9d756d3d1e15f374
#
_entry.id   8f9d8e8da1f5ec7e9d756d3d1e15f374
#
_cell.length_a   1.000
_cell.length_b   1.000
_cell.length_c   1.000
_cell.angle_alpha   90.00
_cell.angle_beta   90.00
_cell.angle_gamma   90.00
#
_symmetry.space_group_name_H-M   'P 1'
#
loop_
_entity.id
_entity.type
_entity.pdbx_description
1 polymer ?
#
loop_
_entity_poly.entity_id
_entity_poly.type
_entity_poly.pdbx_seq_one_letter_code
_entity_poly.pdbx_strand_id
1 'polypeptide(L)'
;MKVRVATYNIHKGVTGIRRRPRIHDVRLALHAIDADIVFLQEVQDRNERLTRHPNYPRGTQLDFLAAGGYEYRAYGINAVYPHGHHGNAILSRHPIRHFTNHDISDHALEKRGLLHAVARLPRGRNRDVHLICVHFGLIKR
;
A
#
# COMPACT_ATOMS: atom_id res chain seq x y z
N MET A 1 -14.17 -3.90 21.30
CA MET A 1 -13.60 -2.99 20.30
C MET A 1 -13.89 -3.54 18.91
N LYS A 2 -14.37 -2.73 18.01
CA LYS A 2 -14.60 -3.05 16.60
C LYS A 2 -13.48 -2.40 15.77
N VAL A 3 -12.81 -3.15 14.92
CA VAL A 3 -11.77 -2.65 14.01
C VAL A 3 -12.32 -2.74 12.59
N ARG A 4 -12.28 -1.63 11.87
CA ARG A 4 -12.69 -1.56 10.47
C ARG A 4 -11.45 -1.76 9.58
N VAL A 5 -11.54 -2.72 8.68
CA VAL A 5 -10.45 -3.08 7.77
C VAL A 5 -10.91 -2.90 6.33
N ALA A 6 -10.04 -2.37 5.48
CA ALA A 6 -10.27 -2.27 4.05
C ALA A 6 -9.09 -2.86 3.27
N THR A 7 -9.35 -3.35 2.07
CA THR A 7 -8.33 -3.75 1.10
C THR A 7 -8.64 -3.15 -0.26
N TYR A 8 -7.62 -2.65 -0.97
CA TYR A 8 -7.81 -1.98 -2.24
C TYR A 8 -6.58 -2.08 -3.13
N ASN A 9 -6.74 -2.64 -4.33
CA ASN A 9 -5.73 -2.54 -5.38
C ASN A 9 -5.86 -1.17 -6.07
N ILE A 10 -4.86 -0.31 -5.88
CA ILE A 10 -4.91 1.06 -6.38
C ILE A 10 -4.43 1.22 -7.83
N HIS A 11 -4.05 0.12 -8.50
CA HIS A 11 -3.57 0.15 -9.88
C HIS A 11 -2.49 1.22 -10.13
N LYS A 12 -1.51 1.31 -9.24
CA LYS A 12 -0.41 2.30 -9.29
C LYS A 12 -0.88 3.76 -9.20
N GLY A 13 -2.12 3.99 -8.77
CA GLY A 13 -2.71 5.33 -8.66
C GLY A 13 -2.97 6.03 -10.00
N VAL A 14 -3.13 5.26 -11.08
CA VAL A 14 -3.35 5.79 -12.43
C VAL A 14 -4.53 5.11 -13.12
N THR A 15 -5.11 5.78 -14.13
CA THR A 15 -6.10 5.15 -15.03
C THR A 15 -5.43 4.14 -15.94
N GLY A 16 -6.17 3.14 -16.44
CA GLY A 16 -5.72 2.07 -17.32
C GLY A 16 -4.74 2.51 -18.44
N ILE A 17 -5.16 2.49 -19.70
CA ILE A 17 -4.29 2.70 -20.88
C ILE A 17 -3.61 4.07 -20.89
N ARG A 18 -4.33 5.14 -20.54
CA ARG A 18 -3.81 6.52 -20.59
C ARG A 18 -2.94 6.91 -19.39
N ARG A 19 -2.86 6.08 -18.35
CA ARG A 19 -2.06 6.28 -17.14
C ARG A 19 -2.15 7.69 -16.52
N ARG A 20 -3.32 8.28 -16.56
CA ARG A 20 -3.56 9.58 -15.89
C ARG A 20 -3.59 9.39 -14.38
N PRO A 21 -2.99 10.29 -13.59
CA PRO A 21 -3.03 10.22 -12.15
C PRO A 21 -4.46 10.22 -11.60
N ARG A 22 -4.77 9.24 -10.74
CA ARG A 22 -6.01 9.12 -9.97
C ARG A 22 -5.77 9.05 -8.47
N ILE A 23 -4.56 9.33 -8.06
CA ILE A 23 -4.15 9.16 -6.67
C ILE A 23 -4.95 10.05 -5.70
N HIS A 24 -5.41 11.23 -6.16
CA HIS A 24 -6.29 12.10 -5.37
C HIS A 24 -7.66 11.44 -5.10
N ASP A 25 -8.27 10.83 -6.11
CA ASP A 25 -9.54 10.10 -5.96
C ASP A 25 -9.38 8.90 -5.01
N VAL A 26 -8.26 8.17 -5.14
CA VAL A 26 -7.92 7.06 -4.25
C VAL A 26 -7.84 7.54 -2.80
N ARG A 27 -7.14 8.65 -2.55
CA ARG A 27 -7.04 9.22 -1.21
C ARG A 27 -8.41 9.60 -0.64
N LEU A 28 -9.24 10.28 -1.42
CA LEU A 28 -10.60 10.65 -1.00
C LEU A 28 -11.43 9.41 -0.66
N ALA A 29 -11.37 8.36 -1.49
CA ALA A 29 -12.06 7.10 -1.23
C ALA A 29 -11.59 6.42 0.07
N LEU A 30 -10.27 6.37 0.32
CA LEU A 30 -9.72 5.81 1.55
C LEU A 30 -10.21 6.55 2.79
N HIS A 31 -10.25 7.88 2.74
CA HIS A 31 -10.74 8.69 3.86
C HIS A 31 -12.26 8.52 4.05
N ALA A 32 -13.04 8.38 2.98
CA ALA A 32 -14.49 8.16 3.05
C ALA A 32 -14.85 6.78 3.66
N ILE A 33 -14.04 5.74 3.39
CA ILE A 33 -14.21 4.41 3.99
C ILE A 33 -13.97 4.45 5.50
N ASP A 34 -13.12 5.35 5.98
CA ASP A 34 -12.80 5.55 7.39
C ASP A 34 -12.36 4.26 8.11
N ALA A 35 -11.50 3.47 7.47
CA ALA A 35 -10.97 2.24 8.03
C ALA A 35 -9.85 2.51 9.04
N ASP A 36 -9.70 1.63 10.04
CA ASP A 36 -8.60 1.68 11.00
C ASP A 36 -7.30 1.14 10.41
N ILE A 37 -7.43 0.15 9.51
CA ILE A 37 -6.32 -0.51 8.81
C ILE A 37 -6.70 -0.68 7.34
N VAL A 38 -5.78 -0.31 6.44
CA VAL A 38 -5.96 -0.47 5.00
C VAL A 38 -4.81 -1.26 4.40
N PHE A 39 -5.14 -2.29 3.64
CA PHE A 39 -4.22 -3.08 2.84
C PHE A 39 -4.27 -2.59 1.38
N LEU A 40 -3.14 -2.15 0.86
CA LEU A 40 -3.02 -1.59 -0.49
C LEU A 40 -2.13 -2.48 -1.35
N GLN A 41 -2.57 -2.75 -2.58
CA GLN A 41 -1.79 -3.46 -3.58
C GLN A 41 -1.46 -2.51 -4.74
N GLU A 42 -0.37 -2.82 -5.45
CA GLU A 42 0.16 -2.02 -6.56
C GLU A 42 0.44 -0.56 -6.19
N VAL A 43 0.92 -0.30 -4.97
CA VAL A 43 1.38 1.03 -4.58
C VAL A 43 2.67 1.34 -5.32
N GLN A 44 2.69 2.41 -6.11
CA GLN A 44 3.85 2.87 -6.84
C GLN A 44 4.51 4.02 -6.06
N ASP A 45 5.19 3.66 -4.96
CA ASP A 45 5.65 4.64 -3.99
C ASP A 45 6.65 5.64 -4.58
N ARG A 46 7.49 5.19 -5.50
CA ARG A 46 8.39 6.03 -6.28
C ARG A 46 8.16 5.81 -7.77
N ASN A 47 7.91 6.90 -8.51
CA ASN A 47 7.89 6.91 -9.97
C ASN A 47 8.26 8.29 -10.51
N GLU A 48 9.48 8.43 -10.99
CA GLU A 48 10.03 9.68 -11.49
C GLU A 48 9.31 10.22 -12.75
N ARG A 49 8.61 9.37 -13.48
CA ARG A 49 7.80 9.79 -14.63
C ARG A 49 6.49 10.42 -14.19
N LEU A 50 5.84 9.84 -13.16
CA LEU A 50 4.59 10.36 -12.63
C LEU A 50 4.80 11.66 -11.84
N THR A 51 5.91 11.81 -11.12
CA THR A 51 6.23 13.03 -10.36
C THR A 51 6.40 14.27 -11.25
N ARG A 52 6.64 14.08 -12.55
CA ARG A 52 6.68 15.19 -13.54
C ARG A 52 5.28 15.65 -13.98
N HIS A 53 4.24 14.88 -13.68
CA HIS A 53 2.87 15.25 -14.06
C HIS A 53 2.37 16.36 -13.11
N PRO A 54 1.79 17.47 -13.62
CA PRO A 54 1.38 18.62 -12.79
C PRO A 54 0.37 18.24 -11.69
N ASN A 55 -0.47 17.26 -11.94
CA ASN A 55 -1.50 16.81 -11.01
C ASN A 55 -1.05 15.63 -10.11
N TYR A 56 0.25 15.28 -10.11
CA TYR A 56 0.76 14.24 -9.24
C TYR A 56 1.31 14.86 -7.95
N PRO A 57 1.01 14.30 -6.77
CA PRO A 57 1.49 14.86 -5.52
C PRO A 57 3.01 14.80 -5.40
N ARG A 58 3.58 15.77 -4.70
CA ARG A 58 5.00 15.75 -4.35
C ARG A 58 5.27 14.72 -3.26
N GLY A 59 6.45 14.12 -3.28
CA GLY A 59 6.86 13.10 -2.33
C GLY A 59 6.46 11.68 -2.76
N THR A 60 6.35 10.78 -1.80
CA THR A 60 5.97 9.40 -2.07
C THR A 60 4.45 9.23 -2.18
N GLN A 61 4.03 8.24 -2.97
CA GLN A 61 2.61 7.92 -3.11
C GLN A 61 2.03 7.49 -1.75
N LEU A 62 2.81 6.72 -0.99
CA LEU A 62 2.39 6.22 0.31
C LEU A 62 2.17 7.35 1.33
N ASP A 63 3.10 8.31 1.40
CA ASP A 63 2.97 9.46 2.30
C ASP A 63 1.74 10.30 1.96
N PHE A 64 1.49 10.50 0.67
CA PHE A 64 0.32 11.23 0.21
C PHE A 64 -1.00 10.52 0.60
N LEU A 65 -1.08 9.20 0.44
CA LEU A 65 -2.26 8.42 0.81
C LEU A 65 -2.48 8.37 2.33
N ALA A 66 -1.41 8.31 3.11
CA ALA A 66 -1.46 8.25 4.57
C ALA A 66 -1.82 9.60 5.23
N ALA A 67 -1.48 10.72 4.56
CA ALA A 67 -1.58 12.04 5.14
C ALA A 67 -2.99 12.39 5.63
N GLY A 68 -3.08 12.83 6.89
CA GLY A 68 -4.33 13.27 7.52
C GLY A 68 -5.24 12.15 8.01
N GLY A 69 -4.81 10.88 7.96
CA GLY A 69 -5.67 9.77 8.40
C GLY A 69 -4.93 8.58 9.01
N TYR A 70 -3.68 8.34 8.60
CA TYR A 70 -2.91 7.17 9.02
C TYR A 70 -1.52 7.58 9.48
N GLU A 71 -1.26 7.42 10.76
CA GLU A 71 0.03 7.76 11.37
C GLU A 71 1.10 6.71 11.07
N TYR A 72 0.68 5.44 11.01
CA TYR A 72 1.59 4.30 10.85
C TYR A 72 1.43 3.67 9.48
N ARG A 73 2.55 3.28 8.88
CA ARG A 73 2.59 2.66 7.55
C ARG A 73 3.73 1.68 7.41
N ALA A 74 3.50 0.64 6.64
CA ALA A 74 4.49 -0.33 6.19
C ALA A 74 4.45 -0.44 4.68
N TYR A 75 5.61 -0.64 4.05
CA TYR A 75 5.74 -0.79 2.61
C TYR A 75 6.70 -1.91 2.26
N GLY A 76 6.27 -2.79 1.36
CA GLY A 76 7.08 -3.88 0.83
C GLY A 76 7.29 -3.71 -0.68
N ILE A 77 8.55 -3.51 -1.09
CA ILE A 77 8.91 -3.42 -2.51
C ILE A 77 8.83 -4.81 -3.12
N ASN A 78 8.06 -4.97 -4.21
CA ASN A 78 7.94 -6.21 -4.96
C ASN A 78 8.72 -6.15 -6.28
N ALA A 79 8.63 -5.04 -7.01
CA ALA A 79 9.32 -4.86 -8.28
C ALA A 79 10.02 -3.51 -8.36
N VAL A 80 11.26 -3.53 -8.86
CA VAL A 80 12.10 -2.36 -9.10
C VAL A 80 12.34 -2.20 -10.60
N TYR A 81 12.28 -0.97 -11.10
CA TYR A 81 12.57 -0.61 -12.47
C TYR A 81 13.33 0.73 -12.52
N PRO A 82 13.94 1.13 -13.66
CA PRO A 82 14.85 2.29 -13.70
C PRO A 82 14.28 3.60 -13.17
N HIS A 83 12.96 3.80 -13.26
CA HIS A 83 12.28 5.04 -12.86
C HIS A 83 11.48 4.94 -11.56
N GLY A 84 11.61 3.84 -10.82
CA GLY A 84 10.88 3.66 -9.54
C GLY A 84 10.69 2.22 -9.11
N HIS A 85 9.71 2.03 -8.25
CA HIS A 85 9.33 0.71 -7.72
C HIS A 85 7.84 0.69 -7.36
N HIS A 86 7.31 -0.51 -7.24
CA HIS A 86 5.97 -0.71 -6.68
C HIS A 86 5.91 -1.93 -5.76
N GLY A 87 4.87 -1.99 -4.95
CA GLY A 87 4.68 -3.09 -4.01
C GLY A 87 3.36 -3.03 -3.27
N ASN A 88 3.35 -3.68 -2.12
CA ASN A 88 2.21 -3.69 -1.20
C ASN A 88 2.45 -2.70 -0.05
N ALA A 89 1.38 -2.14 0.47
CA ALA A 89 1.44 -1.28 1.64
C ALA A 89 0.33 -1.59 2.65
N ILE A 90 0.60 -1.24 3.90
CA ILE A 90 -0.38 -1.25 4.99
C ILE A 90 -0.38 0.15 5.60
N LEU A 91 -1.56 0.77 5.65
CA LEU A 91 -1.80 2.00 6.40
C LEU A 91 -2.53 1.64 7.68
N SER A 92 -2.16 2.25 8.80
CA SER A 92 -2.76 1.96 10.10
C SER A 92 -2.89 3.21 10.97
N ARG A 93 -4.00 3.32 11.69
CA ARG A 93 -4.19 4.27 12.80
C ARG A 93 -3.55 3.77 14.09
N HIS A 94 -3.18 2.48 14.13
CA HIS A 94 -2.57 1.84 15.28
C HIS A 94 -1.08 1.60 15.05
N PRO A 95 -0.25 1.66 16.11
CA PRO A 95 1.19 1.47 15.98
C PRO A 95 1.58 0.19 15.28
N ILE A 96 2.39 0.29 14.23
CA ILE A 96 3.09 -0.83 13.60
C ILE A 96 4.45 -0.96 14.28
N ARG A 97 4.71 -2.09 14.92
CA ARG A 97 5.92 -2.33 15.69
C ARG A 97 7.10 -2.74 14.82
N HIS A 98 6.84 -3.61 13.87
CA HIS A 98 7.79 -4.07 12.87
C HIS A 98 7.05 -4.62 11.66
N PHE A 99 7.74 -4.72 10.54
CA PHE A 99 7.24 -5.36 9.32
C PHE A 99 8.39 -5.96 8.52
N THR A 100 8.06 -6.95 7.70
CA THR A 100 8.97 -7.62 6.76
C THR A 100 8.24 -7.90 5.46
N ASN A 101 8.92 -7.73 4.32
CA ASN A 101 8.39 -8.13 3.02
C ASN A 101 9.12 -9.40 2.55
N HIS A 102 8.37 -10.46 2.33
CA HIS A 102 8.90 -11.73 1.84
C HIS A 102 8.69 -11.83 0.33
N ASP A 103 9.74 -12.15 -0.42
CA ASP A 103 9.62 -12.42 -1.85
C ASP A 103 8.93 -13.78 -2.03
N ILE A 104 7.78 -13.78 -2.69
CA ILE A 104 6.99 -14.96 -3.03
C ILE A 104 6.83 -15.10 -4.55
N SER A 105 7.76 -14.53 -5.32
CA SER A 105 7.74 -14.57 -6.78
C SER A 105 7.96 -16.00 -7.29
N ASP A 106 7.09 -16.45 -8.18
CA ASP A 106 7.22 -17.75 -8.82
C ASP A 106 8.25 -17.72 -9.98
N HIS A 107 8.34 -16.58 -10.66
CA HIS A 107 9.25 -16.39 -11.79
C HIS A 107 9.67 -14.93 -11.96
N ALA A 108 10.71 -14.70 -12.77
CA ALA A 108 11.34 -13.39 -12.92
C ALA A 108 10.43 -12.30 -13.51
N LEU A 109 9.43 -12.70 -14.32
CA LEU A 109 8.54 -11.76 -15.01
C LEU A 109 7.41 -11.24 -14.14
N GLU A 110 7.07 -11.93 -13.04
CA GLU A 110 5.97 -11.55 -12.15
C GLU A 110 6.45 -11.49 -10.70
N LYS A 111 6.96 -10.33 -10.31
CA LYS A 111 7.45 -10.10 -8.95
C LYS A 111 6.30 -9.90 -7.97
N ARG A 112 6.32 -10.69 -6.90
CA ARG A 112 5.29 -10.71 -5.84
C ARG A 112 5.92 -10.68 -4.47
N GLY A 113 5.26 -10.02 -3.53
CA GLY A 113 5.68 -9.97 -2.13
C GLY A 113 4.52 -10.24 -1.18
N LEU A 114 4.86 -10.81 -0.04
CA LEU A 114 3.99 -10.92 1.12
C LEU A 114 4.51 -9.94 2.18
N LEU A 115 3.81 -8.81 2.34
CA LEU A 115 4.11 -7.83 3.37
C LEU A 115 3.43 -8.26 4.67
N HIS A 116 4.23 -8.64 5.65
CA HIS A 116 3.80 -8.98 6.99
C HIS A 116 4.17 -7.85 7.95
N ALA A 117 3.18 -7.33 8.67
CA ALA A 117 3.38 -6.33 9.72
C ALA A 117 2.73 -6.80 11.03
N VAL A 118 3.22 -6.29 12.14
CA VAL A 118 2.63 -6.49 13.46
C VAL A 118 2.18 -5.17 14.00
N ALA A 119 0.87 -4.99 14.16
CA ALA A 119 0.25 -3.81 14.74
C ALA A 119 -0.23 -4.05 16.17
N ARG A 120 -0.11 -3.02 17.00
CA ARG A 120 -0.61 -3.05 18.38
C ARG A 120 -1.97 -2.36 18.47
N LEU A 121 -3.01 -3.15 18.75
CA LEU A 121 -4.34 -2.62 18.94
C LEU A 121 -4.59 -2.25 20.42
N PRO A 122 -5.23 -1.09 20.72
CA PRO A 122 -5.57 -0.67 22.07
C PRO A 122 -6.76 -1.48 22.59
N ARG A 123 -6.52 -2.69 23.08
CA ARG A 123 -7.57 -3.53 23.67
C ARG A 123 -7.09 -4.05 25.01
N GLY A 124 -7.65 -3.57 26.12
CA GLY A 124 -7.46 -4.02 27.51
C GLY A 124 -6.05 -4.45 27.94
N ARG A 125 -5.40 -5.33 27.23
CA ARG A 125 -4.03 -5.79 27.41
C ARG A 125 -3.16 -5.61 26.17
N ASN A 126 -3.35 -4.54 25.38
CA ASN A 126 -2.54 -4.25 24.19
C ASN A 126 -2.17 -5.51 23.37
N ARG A 127 -3.04 -5.95 22.51
CA ARG A 127 -2.79 -7.17 21.71
C ARG A 127 -2.04 -6.83 20.42
N ASP A 128 -1.02 -7.60 20.15
CA ASP A 128 -0.35 -7.62 18.85
C ASP A 128 -1.22 -8.42 17.85
N VAL A 129 -1.42 -7.83 16.67
CA VAL A 129 -2.19 -8.43 15.57
C VAL A 129 -1.30 -8.50 14.35
N HIS A 130 -1.25 -9.66 13.73
CA HIS A 130 -0.49 -9.88 12.50
C HIS A 130 -1.34 -9.45 11.30
N LEU A 131 -0.76 -8.57 10.48
CA LEU A 131 -1.35 -8.02 9.27
C LEU A 131 -0.56 -8.57 8.08
N ILE A 132 -1.27 -9.18 7.13
CA ILE A 132 -0.64 -9.77 5.94
C ILE A 132 -1.27 -9.16 4.71
N CYS A 133 -0.47 -8.46 3.91
CA CYS A 133 -0.87 -7.89 2.62
C CYS A 133 -0.17 -8.64 1.48
N VAL A 134 -0.98 -9.20 0.58
CA VAL A 134 -0.48 -9.99 -0.54
C VAL A 134 -1.25 -9.63 -1.81
N HIS A 135 -0.58 -9.72 -2.95
CA HIS A 135 -1.17 -9.61 -4.28
C HIS A 135 -0.72 -10.82 -5.11
N PHE A 136 -1.64 -11.73 -5.37
CA PHE A 136 -1.34 -12.97 -6.09
C PHE A 136 -1.11 -12.73 -7.58
N GLY A 137 -0.37 -13.67 -8.23
CA GLY A 137 -0.14 -13.67 -9.66
C GLY A 137 -1.39 -13.96 -10.48
N LEU A 138 -1.38 -13.47 -11.72
CA LEU A 138 -2.44 -13.71 -12.70
C LEU A 138 -2.18 -14.98 -13.55
N ILE A 139 -0.92 -15.39 -13.65
CA ILE A 139 -0.52 -16.53 -14.49
C ILE A 139 -0.61 -17.80 -13.65
N LYS A 140 -1.53 -18.66 -14.02
CA LYS A 140 -1.56 -20.05 -13.51
C LYS A 140 -0.44 -20.86 -14.17
N ARG A 141 0.27 -21.67 -13.39
CA ARG A 141 1.06 -22.77 -13.93
C ARG A 141 0.17 -23.87 -14.47
#